data_23dfa216af7fa9a065ca603cc3ddf1be
#
_entry.id   23dfa216af7fa9a065ca603cc3ddf1be
#
_cell.length_a   1.000
_cell.length_b   1.000
_cell.length_c   1.000
_cell.angle_alpha   90.00
_cell.angle_beta   90.00
_cell.angle_gamma   90.00
#
_symmetry.space_group_name_H-M   'P 1'
#
loop_
_entity.id
_entity.type
_entity.pdbx_description
1 polymer ?
#
loop_
_entity_poly.entity_id
_entity_poly.type
_entity_poly.pdbx_seq_one_letter_code
_entity_poly.pdbx_strand_id
1 'polypeptide(L)'
;MFNSKLYLSDLKRVLENIDYKNLKDKSIFISGSCGLICSYLVDLIIYANEYYDNNTTIYALSRSEDKLKERFSYYYDNKLFKPVISNVESKLDIDGLDYIIHGASNANPKLYIEDPVGTMNANYIGMYNLLELAKKNNSKVVYISSSDVYGETIKDKEFLTETDSGLVNFLDVRSSYATSKR
;
A
#
# COMPACT_ATOMS: atom_id res chain seq x y z
N MET A 1 6.96 -17.32 -6.08
CA MET A 1 7.86 -16.19 -6.42
C MET A 1 9.23 -16.36 -5.79
N PHE A 2 9.37 -16.59 -4.50
CA PHE A 2 10.65 -16.78 -3.81
C PHE A 2 11.52 -17.97 -4.29
N ASN A 3 10.99 -18.84 -5.13
CA ASN A 3 11.75 -19.91 -5.80
C ASN A 3 12.46 -19.45 -7.09
N SER A 4 12.25 -18.21 -7.53
CA SER A 4 12.90 -17.67 -8.73
C SER A 4 14.20 -16.96 -8.36
N LYS A 5 15.34 -17.44 -8.86
CA LYS A 5 16.65 -16.79 -8.67
C LYS A 5 16.67 -15.35 -9.18
N LEU A 6 15.98 -15.08 -10.30
CA LEU A 6 15.87 -13.74 -10.86
C LEU A 6 15.13 -12.80 -9.91
N TYR A 7 14.01 -13.25 -9.36
CA TYR A 7 13.22 -12.46 -8.42
C TYR A 7 14.00 -12.15 -7.13
N LEU A 8 14.68 -13.15 -6.57
CA LEU A 8 15.54 -12.95 -5.38
C LEU A 8 16.70 -11.98 -5.66
N SER A 9 17.31 -12.04 -6.85
CA SER A 9 18.37 -11.11 -7.24
C SER A 9 17.84 -9.68 -7.39
N ASP A 10 16.59 -9.52 -7.83
CA ASP A 10 15.94 -8.21 -7.94
C ASP A 10 15.64 -7.62 -6.56
N LEU A 11 15.07 -8.41 -5.63
CA LEU A 11 14.86 -7.98 -4.24
C LEU A 11 16.17 -7.56 -3.58
N LYS A 12 17.23 -8.35 -3.76
CA LYS A 12 18.57 -8.03 -3.24
C LYS A 12 19.07 -6.70 -3.78
N ARG A 13 19.04 -6.53 -5.10
CA ARG A 13 19.46 -5.30 -5.77
C ARG A 13 18.72 -4.05 -5.25
N VAL A 14 17.41 -4.16 -5.03
CA VAL A 14 16.63 -3.06 -4.46
C VAL A 14 17.08 -2.74 -3.04
N LEU A 15 17.23 -3.75 -2.18
CA LEU A 15 17.65 -3.56 -0.79
C LEU A 15 19.07 -2.96 -0.69
N GLU A 16 19.99 -3.30 -1.58
CA GLU A 16 21.33 -2.71 -1.63
C GLU A 16 21.32 -1.21 -1.97
N ASN A 17 20.24 -0.70 -2.55
CA ASN A 17 20.08 0.70 -2.96
C ASN A 17 19.13 1.52 -2.05
N ILE A 18 18.61 0.94 -0.98
CA ILE A 18 17.76 1.62 0.00
C ILE A 18 18.27 1.40 1.42
N ASP A 19 17.93 2.30 2.32
CA ASP A 19 18.30 2.18 3.73
C ASP A 19 17.25 1.35 4.51
N TYR A 20 17.16 0.05 4.17
CA TYR A 20 16.24 -0.90 4.83
C TYR A 20 16.54 -1.11 6.32
N LYS A 21 17.75 -0.78 6.78
CA LYS A 21 18.15 -0.92 8.20
C LYS A 21 17.33 -0.04 9.13
N ASN A 22 16.77 1.06 8.62
CA ASN A 22 15.84 1.90 9.38
C ASN A 22 14.53 1.19 9.74
N LEU A 23 14.25 0.05 9.12
CA LEU A 23 13.09 -0.79 9.42
C LEU A 23 13.39 -1.89 10.43
N LYS A 24 14.64 -2.00 10.91
CA LYS A 24 15.02 -3.04 11.87
C LYS A 24 14.21 -2.93 13.15
N ASP A 25 13.66 -4.08 13.60
CA ASP A 25 12.82 -4.20 14.79
C ASP A 25 11.56 -3.31 14.76
N LYS A 26 11.12 -2.87 13.57
CA LYS A 26 9.94 -2.04 13.36
C LYS A 26 8.70 -2.87 13.02
N SER A 27 7.54 -2.24 13.19
CA SER A 27 6.24 -2.80 12.83
C SER A 27 5.61 -1.98 11.71
N ILE A 28 5.23 -2.65 10.61
CA ILE A 28 4.68 -2.01 9.43
C ILE A 28 3.31 -2.60 9.12
N PHE A 29 2.31 -1.76 9.01
CA PHE A 29 0.99 -2.12 8.50
C PHE A 29 0.89 -1.77 7.01
N ILE A 30 0.41 -2.73 6.19
CA ILE A 30 0.29 -2.56 4.75
C ILE A 30 -1.12 -2.93 4.33
N SER A 31 -1.91 -1.96 3.86
CA SER A 31 -3.21 -2.22 3.26
C SER A 31 -3.08 -2.51 1.76
N GLY A 32 -3.94 -3.40 1.24
CA GLY A 32 -3.83 -3.84 -0.15
C GLY A 32 -2.62 -4.73 -0.41
N SER A 33 -2.18 -5.47 0.60
CA SER A 33 -0.93 -6.25 0.63
C SER A 33 -0.80 -7.30 -0.48
N CYS A 34 -1.94 -7.78 -1.05
CA CYS A 34 -1.92 -8.69 -2.21
C CYS A 34 -1.86 -7.98 -3.56
N GLY A 35 -1.92 -6.64 -3.61
CA GLY A 35 -1.78 -5.84 -4.84
C GLY A 35 -0.34 -5.82 -5.35
N LEU A 36 -0.15 -5.47 -6.63
CA LEU A 36 1.16 -5.54 -7.31
C LEU A 36 2.26 -4.82 -6.52
N ILE A 37 2.06 -3.55 -6.18
CA ILE A 37 3.07 -2.73 -5.48
C ILE A 37 3.26 -3.22 -4.05
N CYS A 38 2.16 -3.34 -3.29
CA CYS A 38 2.24 -3.68 -1.87
C CYS A 38 2.77 -5.09 -1.62
N SER A 39 2.43 -6.06 -2.48
CA SER A 39 2.98 -7.40 -2.33
C SER A 39 4.50 -7.47 -2.58
N TYR A 40 5.01 -6.63 -3.48
CA TYR A 40 6.44 -6.50 -3.69
C TYR A 40 7.14 -5.86 -2.47
N LEU A 41 6.52 -4.85 -1.85
CA LEU A 41 7.03 -4.26 -0.60
C LEU A 41 7.05 -5.28 0.54
N VAL A 42 5.99 -6.10 0.67
CA VAL A 42 5.98 -7.22 1.63
C VAL A 42 7.12 -8.18 1.36
N ASP A 43 7.34 -8.58 0.09
CA ASP A 43 8.43 -9.48 -0.30
C ASP A 43 9.81 -8.89 0.01
N LEU A 44 10.02 -7.58 -0.18
CA LEU A 44 11.26 -6.89 0.21
C LEU A 44 11.53 -6.98 1.71
N ILE A 45 10.51 -6.75 2.53
CA ILE A 45 10.64 -6.84 4.00
C ILE A 45 10.91 -8.29 4.42
N ILE A 46 10.19 -9.25 3.83
CA ILE A 46 10.43 -10.68 4.06
C ILE A 46 11.88 -11.03 3.69
N TYR A 47 12.36 -10.59 2.53
CA TYR A 47 13.75 -10.84 2.13
C TYR A 47 14.75 -10.22 3.11
N ALA A 48 14.50 -9.00 3.59
CA ALA A 48 15.34 -8.35 4.59
C ALA A 48 15.34 -9.13 5.92
N ASN A 49 14.20 -9.66 6.34
CA ASN A 49 14.10 -10.50 7.54
C ASN A 49 14.88 -11.82 7.39
N GLU A 50 14.75 -12.49 6.24
CA GLU A 50 15.36 -13.80 6.00
C GLU A 50 16.89 -13.74 5.79
N TYR A 51 17.38 -12.72 5.10
CA TYR A 51 18.77 -12.66 4.67
C TYR A 51 19.62 -11.62 5.40
N TYR A 52 19.00 -10.67 6.10
CA TYR A 52 19.72 -9.56 6.77
C TYR A 52 19.33 -9.37 8.24
N ASP A 53 18.60 -10.32 8.82
CA ASP A 53 18.17 -10.28 10.24
C ASP A 53 17.50 -8.93 10.63
N ASN A 54 16.64 -8.46 9.75
CA ASN A 54 16.01 -7.15 9.94
C ASN A 54 14.88 -7.14 10.98
N ASN A 55 14.28 -8.31 11.25
CA ASN A 55 13.28 -8.54 12.31
C ASN A 55 12.08 -7.58 12.25
N THR A 56 11.65 -7.18 11.05
CA THR A 56 10.51 -6.28 10.85
C THR A 56 9.21 -7.05 10.90
N THR A 57 8.26 -6.64 11.75
CA THR A 57 6.92 -7.22 11.82
C THR A 57 6.02 -6.62 10.74
N ILE A 58 5.33 -7.47 9.98
CA ILE A 58 4.45 -7.08 8.88
C ILE A 58 3.00 -7.38 9.26
N TYR A 59 2.15 -6.37 9.31
CA TYR A 59 0.69 -6.51 9.39
C TYR A 59 0.12 -6.36 7.97
N ALA A 60 -0.25 -7.48 7.36
CA ALA A 60 -0.70 -7.54 5.97
C ALA A 60 -2.24 -7.56 5.89
N LEU A 61 -2.86 -6.44 5.49
CA LEU A 61 -4.31 -6.36 5.35
C LEU A 61 -4.78 -6.87 3.99
N SER A 62 -5.74 -7.78 4.04
CA SER A 62 -6.53 -8.23 2.88
C SER A 62 -7.96 -8.54 3.31
N ARG A 63 -8.92 -8.40 2.36
CA ARG A 63 -10.30 -8.85 2.54
C ARG A 63 -10.46 -10.37 2.45
N SER A 64 -9.44 -11.08 1.96
CA SER A 64 -9.46 -12.53 1.77
C SER A 64 -8.22 -13.16 2.37
N GLU A 65 -8.44 -14.06 3.31
CA GLU A 65 -7.39 -14.89 3.90
C GLU A 65 -6.74 -15.82 2.85
N ASP A 66 -7.56 -16.42 1.98
CA ASP A 66 -7.07 -17.32 0.94
C ASP A 66 -6.07 -16.63 0.01
N LYS A 67 -6.36 -15.36 -0.37
CA LYS A 67 -5.41 -14.58 -1.19
C LYS A 67 -4.09 -14.29 -0.46
N LEU A 68 -4.13 -14.06 0.85
CA LEU A 68 -2.91 -13.90 1.64
C LEU A 68 -2.13 -15.22 1.72
N LYS A 69 -2.80 -16.32 2.00
CA LYS A 69 -2.20 -17.65 2.06
C LYS A 69 -1.58 -18.05 0.72
N GLU A 70 -2.29 -17.85 -0.38
CA GLU A 70 -1.80 -18.13 -1.73
C GLU A 70 -0.57 -17.26 -2.06
N ARG A 71 -0.65 -15.94 -1.78
CA ARG A 71 0.41 -15.00 -2.17
C ARG A 71 1.67 -15.14 -1.33
N PHE A 72 1.53 -15.41 -0.04
CA PHE A 72 2.63 -15.46 0.93
C PHE A 72 2.77 -16.84 1.59
N SER A 73 2.37 -17.91 0.91
CA SER A 73 2.27 -19.28 1.44
C SER A 73 3.52 -19.75 2.17
N TYR A 74 4.69 -19.39 1.68
CA TYR A 74 5.97 -19.82 2.28
C TYR A 74 6.37 -19.02 3.53
N TYR A 75 5.72 -17.87 3.80
CA TYR A 75 6.00 -16.99 4.96
C TYR A 75 4.79 -16.78 5.85
N TYR A 76 3.63 -17.34 5.50
CA TYR A 76 2.35 -17.07 6.17
C TYR A 76 2.37 -17.40 7.66
N ASP A 77 3.02 -18.49 8.04
CA ASP A 77 3.11 -18.96 9.43
C ASP A 77 4.32 -18.38 10.20
N ASN A 78 5.08 -17.48 9.58
CA ASN A 78 6.20 -16.84 10.28
C ASN A 78 5.68 -15.87 11.34
N LYS A 79 6.33 -15.88 12.52
CA LYS A 79 5.95 -15.03 13.67
C LYS A 79 5.95 -13.53 13.36
N LEU A 80 6.74 -13.10 12.39
CA LEU A 80 6.83 -11.70 11.95
C LEU A 80 5.77 -11.32 10.90
N PHE A 81 5.02 -12.28 10.37
CA PHE A 81 3.91 -12.03 9.45
C PHE A 81 2.58 -12.13 10.20
N LYS A 82 1.84 -11.05 10.21
CA LYS A 82 0.55 -10.91 10.92
C LYS A 82 -0.55 -10.65 9.89
N PRO A 83 -1.29 -11.68 9.46
CA PRO A 83 -2.43 -11.48 8.57
C PRO A 83 -3.52 -10.68 9.28
N VAL A 84 -4.04 -9.67 8.60
CA VAL A 84 -5.18 -8.86 9.07
C VAL A 84 -6.31 -9.04 8.05
N ILE A 85 -7.33 -9.80 8.42
CA ILE A 85 -8.47 -10.08 7.54
C ILE A 85 -9.57 -9.08 7.85
N SER A 86 -9.62 -8.02 7.05
CA SER A 86 -10.57 -6.93 7.22
C SER A 86 -10.70 -6.09 5.95
N ASN A 87 -11.70 -5.20 5.93
CA ASN A 87 -11.79 -4.12 4.96
C ASN A 87 -11.07 -2.88 5.52
N VAL A 88 -10.36 -2.14 4.67
CA VAL A 88 -9.69 -0.89 5.06
C VAL A 88 -10.67 0.19 5.53
N GLU A 89 -11.93 0.09 5.10
CA GLU A 89 -13.04 0.96 5.53
C GLU A 89 -13.50 0.68 6.97
N SER A 90 -13.10 -0.44 7.55
CA SER A 90 -13.38 -0.79 8.94
C SER A 90 -12.36 -0.18 9.88
N LYS A 91 -12.79 0.17 11.08
CA LYS A 91 -11.87 0.59 12.14
C LYS A 91 -10.98 -0.59 12.53
N LEU A 92 -9.69 -0.32 12.63
CA LEU A 92 -8.68 -1.27 13.05
C LEU A 92 -8.14 -0.86 14.42
N ASP A 93 -7.84 -1.84 15.25
CA ASP A 93 -7.28 -1.63 16.58
C ASP A 93 -6.02 -2.48 16.73
N ILE A 94 -4.88 -1.89 16.39
CA ILE A 94 -3.56 -2.52 16.42
C ILE A 94 -2.62 -1.56 17.14
N ASP A 95 -1.85 -2.07 18.08
CA ASP A 95 -0.86 -1.31 18.83
C ASP A 95 0.57 -1.57 18.35
N GLY A 96 1.47 -0.62 18.61
CA GLY A 96 2.89 -0.75 18.36
C GLY A 96 3.28 -0.65 16.87
N LEU A 97 2.52 0.09 16.07
CA LEU A 97 2.84 0.34 14.66
C LEU A 97 3.78 1.54 14.52
N ASP A 98 4.91 1.34 13.84
CA ASP A 98 5.84 2.42 13.47
C ASP A 98 5.45 3.07 12.14
N TYR A 99 4.99 2.25 11.17
CA TYR A 99 4.68 2.70 9.82
C TYR A 99 3.36 2.12 9.33
N ILE A 100 2.66 2.90 8.51
CA ILE A 100 1.44 2.48 7.82
C ILE A 100 1.59 2.80 6.34
N ILE A 101 1.42 1.81 5.47
CA ILE A 101 1.40 2.00 4.02
C ILE A 101 -0.03 1.73 3.52
N HIS A 102 -0.64 2.76 2.94
CA HIS A 102 -1.98 2.64 2.36
C HIS A 102 -1.91 2.45 0.85
N GLY A 103 -2.09 1.21 0.39
CA GLY A 103 -2.16 0.84 -1.01
C GLY A 103 -3.47 0.19 -1.44
N ALA A 104 -4.42 0.00 -0.50
CA ALA A 104 -5.74 -0.52 -0.84
C ALA A 104 -6.53 0.52 -1.65
N SER A 105 -6.85 0.19 -2.88
CA SER A 105 -7.67 1.00 -3.77
C SER A 105 -8.15 0.16 -4.94
N ASN A 106 -9.27 0.53 -5.54
CA ASN A 106 -9.66 0.05 -6.86
C ASN A 106 -8.80 0.78 -7.90
N ALA A 107 -7.69 0.19 -8.33
CA ALA A 107 -6.76 0.82 -9.29
C ALA A 107 -7.04 0.42 -10.75
N ASN A 108 -8.27 0.03 -11.08
CA ASN A 108 -8.70 -0.36 -12.42
C ASN A 108 -9.73 0.65 -12.94
N PRO A 109 -9.49 1.31 -14.12
CA PRO A 109 -10.41 2.29 -14.69
C PRO A 109 -11.84 1.79 -14.87
N LYS A 110 -12.04 0.50 -15.15
CA LYS A 110 -13.37 -0.10 -15.25
C LYS A 110 -14.10 -0.04 -13.91
N LEU A 111 -13.40 -0.32 -12.80
CA LEU A 111 -13.98 -0.29 -11.45
C LEU A 111 -14.37 1.11 -10.99
N TYR A 112 -13.68 2.17 -11.45
CA TYR A 112 -14.07 3.55 -11.12
C TYR A 112 -15.46 3.90 -11.67
N ILE A 113 -15.83 3.29 -12.79
CA ILE A 113 -17.12 3.51 -13.46
C ILE A 113 -18.18 2.59 -12.85
N GLU A 114 -17.86 1.33 -12.62
CA GLU A 114 -18.82 0.32 -12.14
C GLU A 114 -19.12 0.48 -10.64
N ASP A 115 -18.12 0.87 -9.85
CA ASP A 115 -18.24 1.06 -8.39
C ASP A 115 -17.50 2.33 -7.94
N PRO A 116 -18.00 3.53 -8.28
CA PRO A 116 -17.38 4.79 -7.89
C PRO A 116 -17.44 5.01 -6.37
N VAL A 117 -18.51 4.58 -5.71
CA VAL A 117 -18.68 4.71 -4.25
C VAL A 117 -17.68 3.85 -3.51
N GLY A 118 -17.54 2.58 -3.86
CA GLY A 118 -16.55 1.69 -3.25
C GLY A 118 -15.11 2.17 -3.51
N THR A 119 -14.86 2.77 -4.68
CA THR A 119 -13.57 3.39 -5.00
C THR A 119 -13.27 4.57 -4.05
N MET A 120 -14.24 5.47 -3.87
CA MET A 120 -14.10 6.61 -2.94
C MET A 120 -13.96 6.15 -1.49
N ASN A 121 -14.75 5.17 -1.05
CA ASN A 121 -14.71 4.65 0.30
C ASN A 121 -13.34 4.05 0.63
N ALA A 122 -12.80 3.21 -0.24
CA ALA A 122 -11.47 2.62 -0.02
C ALA A 122 -10.37 3.69 0.10
N ASN A 123 -10.44 4.76 -0.71
CA ASN A 123 -9.45 5.83 -0.70
C ASN A 123 -9.67 6.81 0.46
N TYR A 124 -10.90 7.29 0.68
CA TYR A 124 -11.19 8.34 1.64
C TYR A 124 -11.46 7.77 3.05
N ILE A 125 -12.45 6.87 3.20
CA ILE A 125 -12.77 6.27 4.51
C ILE A 125 -11.61 5.40 4.97
N GLY A 126 -11.03 4.61 4.06
CA GLY A 126 -9.84 3.81 4.35
C GLY A 126 -8.69 4.66 4.86
N MET A 127 -8.37 5.77 4.19
CA MET A 127 -7.33 6.68 4.63
C MET A 127 -7.64 7.34 5.96
N TYR A 128 -8.90 7.79 6.16
CA TYR A 128 -9.33 8.36 7.44
C TYR A 128 -9.09 7.37 8.61
N ASN A 129 -9.54 6.12 8.48
CA ASN A 129 -9.34 5.10 9.51
C ASN A 129 -7.87 4.81 9.78
N LEU A 130 -7.03 4.79 8.73
CA LEU A 130 -5.59 4.57 8.88
C LEU A 130 -4.88 5.78 9.50
N LEU A 131 -5.35 7.00 9.28
CA LEU A 131 -4.85 8.19 9.97
C LEU A 131 -5.20 8.18 11.46
N GLU A 132 -6.42 7.76 11.82
CA GLU A 132 -6.78 7.58 13.23
C GLU A 132 -5.93 6.48 13.90
N LEU A 133 -5.68 5.38 13.19
CA LEU A 133 -4.76 4.33 13.66
C LEU A 133 -3.33 4.85 13.81
N ALA A 134 -2.87 5.64 12.86
CA ALA A 134 -1.54 6.27 12.91
C ALA A 134 -1.41 7.24 14.08
N LYS A 135 -2.44 8.07 14.32
CA LYS A 135 -2.49 8.98 15.46
C LYS A 135 -2.40 8.24 16.79
N LYS A 136 -3.14 7.13 16.94
CA LYS A 136 -3.08 6.27 18.13
C LYS A 136 -1.68 5.74 18.39
N ASN A 137 -0.94 5.35 17.35
CA ASN A 137 0.38 4.72 17.44
C ASN A 137 1.55 5.70 17.28
N ASN A 138 1.30 6.97 16.96
CA ASN A 138 2.33 7.93 16.53
C ASN A 138 3.13 7.41 15.31
N SER A 139 2.44 6.73 14.38
CA SER A 139 3.05 6.11 13.20
C SER A 139 3.26 7.12 12.08
N LYS A 140 4.24 6.85 11.22
CA LYS A 140 4.39 7.54 9.93
C LYS A 140 3.51 6.86 8.87
N VAL A 141 2.85 7.66 8.03
CA VAL A 141 1.96 7.14 6.97
C VAL A 141 2.55 7.43 5.59
N VAL A 142 2.53 6.41 4.74
CA VAL A 142 2.80 6.54 3.30
C VAL A 142 1.52 6.19 2.55
N TYR A 143 1.03 7.13 1.74
CA TYR A 143 -0.14 6.91 0.88
C TYR A 143 0.29 6.71 -0.57
N ILE A 144 -0.09 5.60 -1.17
CA ILE A 144 0.15 5.34 -2.59
C ILE A 144 -0.90 6.12 -3.39
N SER A 145 -0.51 7.31 -3.85
CA SER A 145 -1.33 8.22 -4.62
C SER A 145 -1.39 7.79 -6.11
N SER A 146 -1.71 8.69 -7.00
CA SER A 146 -1.82 8.49 -8.45
C SER A 146 -1.49 9.78 -9.19
N SER A 147 -1.01 9.68 -10.42
CA SER A 147 -0.91 10.83 -11.33
C SER A 147 -2.26 11.48 -11.64
N ASP A 148 -3.36 10.73 -11.50
CA ASP A 148 -4.72 11.24 -11.72
C ASP A 148 -5.10 12.39 -10.76
N VAL A 149 -4.38 12.55 -9.64
CA VAL A 149 -4.57 13.68 -8.72
C VAL A 149 -4.28 15.03 -9.36
N TYR A 150 -3.47 15.05 -10.41
CA TYR A 150 -3.17 16.28 -11.16
C TYR A 150 -4.30 16.67 -12.12
N GLY A 151 -5.22 15.73 -12.45
CA GLY A 151 -6.31 15.99 -13.40
C GLY A 151 -5.83 16.03 -14.86
N GLU A 152 -6.49 16.85 -15.68
CA GLU A 152 -6.10 17.00 -17.08
C GLU A 152 -4.72 17.61 -17.22
N THR A 153 -3.98 17.12 -18.22
CA THR A 153 -2.60 17.56 -18.49
C THR A 153 -2.58 19.06 -18.78
N ILE A 154 -1.68 19.77 -18.12
CA ILE A 154 -1.42 21.18 -18.42
C ILE A 154 -0.69 21.24 -19.75
N LYS A 155 -1.28 21.93 -20.73
CA LYS A 155 -0.68 22.11 -22.06
C LYS A 155 0.72 22.73 -21.94
N ASP A 156 1.62 22.29 -22.80
CA ASP A 156 2.98 22.79 -22.92
C ASP A 156 3.91 22.52 -21.73
N LYS A 157 3.54 21.57 -20.84
CA LYS A 157 4.39 21.15 -19.72
C LYS A 157 4.84 19.70 -19.93
N GLU A 158 6.15 19.49 -19.99
CA GLU A 158 6.75 18.17 -20.20
C GLU A 158 6.64 17.29 -18.95
N PHE A 159 6.81 17.89 -17.75
CA PHE A 159 6.73 17.21 -16.45
C PHE A 159 5.84 18.00 -15.50
N LEU A 160 5.07 17.26 -14.69
CA LEU A 160 4.28 17.83 -13.58
C LEU A 160 5.13 17.85 -12.30
N THR A 161 4.91 18.86 -11.48
CA THR A 161 5.51 19.00 -10.15
C THR A 161 4.42 19.01 -9.08
N GLU A 162 4.81 18.88 -7.81
CA GLU A 162 3.86 18.83 -6.68
C GLU A 162 3.03 20.12 -6.53
N THR A 163 3.47 21.22 -7.13
CA THR A 163 2.76 22.51 -7.12
C THR A 163 1.74 22.65 -8.26
N ASP A 164 1.71 21.68 -9.19
CA ASP A 164 0.79 21.72 -10.31
C ASP A 164 -0.61 21.27 -9.91
N SER A 165 -1.60 21.98 -10.38
CA SER A 165 -3.00 21.63 -10.22
C SER A 165 -3.74 21.76 -11.54
N GLY A 166 -4.11 20.64 -12.14
CA GLY A 166 -4.97 20.60 -13.31
C GLY A 166 -6.45 20.49 -12.94
N LEU A 167 -7.30 20.52 -13.95
CA LEU A 167 -8.73 20.38 -13.79
C LEU A 167 -9.12 18.92 -13.68
N VAL A 168 -9.89 18.60 -12.66
CA VAL A 168 -10.61 17.32 -12.56
C VAL A 168 -12.05 17.57 -12.99
N ASN A 169 -12.49 16.91 -14.07
CA ASN A 169 -13.87 17.03 -14.55
C ASN A 169 -14.82 16.29 -13.59
N PHE A 170 -15.40 17.01 -12.64
CA PHE A 170 -16.32 16.43 -11.65
C PHE A 170 -17.68 15.97 -12.23
N LEU A 171 -17.95 16.23 -13.51
CA LEU A 171 -19.11 15.68 -14.21
C LEU A 171 -18.83 14.25 -14.75
N ASP A 172 -17.57 13.84 -14.80
CA ASP A 172 -17.18 12.49 -15.18
C ASP A 172 -17.15 11.58 -13.95
N VAL A 173 -17.83 10.44 -14.01
CA VAL A 173 -17.82 9.43 -12.93
C VAL A 173 -16.42 8.97 -12.55
N ARG A 174 -15.48 8.97 -13.50
CA ARG A 174 -14.06 8.63 -13.27
C ARG A 174 -13.36 9.59 -12.30
N SER A 175 -13.90 10.81 -12.14
CA SER A 175 -13.37 11.79 -11.19
C SER A 175 -13.44 11.31 -9.74
N SER A 176 -14.30 10.31 -9.43
CA SER A 176 -14.37 9.67 -8.12
C SER A 176 -13.01 9.16 -7.63
N TYR A 177 -12.22 8.54 -8.52
CA TYR A 177 -10.87 8.07 -8.19
C TYR A 177 -9.90 9.24 -7.96
N ALA A 178 -9.77 10.15 -8.93
CA ALA A 178 -8.86 11.29 -8.84
C ALA A 178 -9.13 12.15 -7.60
N THR A 179 -10.43 12.47 -7.36
CA THR A 179 -10.85 13.30 -6.22
C THR A 179 -10.62 12.61 -4.88
N SER A 180 -10.88 11.29 -4.79
CA SER A 180 -10.69 10.56 -3.53
C SER A 180 -9.22 10.26 -3.23
N LYS A 181 -8.33 10.32 -4.22
CA LYS A 181 -6.88 10.22 -4.05
C LYS A 181 -6.21 11.56 -3.72
N ARG A 182 -6.85 12.68 -4.07
CA ARG A 182 -6.38 14.04 -3.78
C ARG A 182 -6.67 14.45 -2.33
#